data_efb82950e6810a280798b0f62459a3cf
#
_entry.id   efb82950e6810a280798b0f62459a3cf
#
_cell.length_a   1.000
_cell.length_b   1.000
_cell.length_c   1.000
_cell.angle_alpha   90.00
_cell.angle_beta   90.00
_cell.angle_gamma   90.00
#
_symmetry.space_group_name_H-M   'P 1'
#
loop_
_entity.id
_entity.type
_entity.pdbx_description
1 polymer ?
#
loop_
_entity_poly.entity_id
_entity_poly.type
_entity_poly.pdbx_seq_one_letter_code
_entity_poly.pdbx_strand_id
1 'polypeptide(L)'
;LTLDETFIAFILTVLNKKQSFIYETKAWRIVMSWIGVCDAEQVQEDFPFSGNVDGKEIGVYLIDGEYYALEDVCPHAYALLSQGFVEDGKVECPLHEAVFDVKTGQCLHGPGGRNLNRYPVRVFENQIQITFVEETVA
;
A
#
# COMPACT_ATOMS: atom_id res chain seq x y z
N LEU A 1 -21.41 2.33 9.79
CA LEU A 1 -21.11 3.09 8.57
C LEU A 1 -19.65 2.94 8.21
N THR A 2 -19.40 2.51 6.99
CA THR A 2 -18.04 2.41 6.44
C THR A 2 -17.94 3.39 5.27
N LEU A 3 -16.82 4.08 5.14
CA LEU A 3 -16.54 4.86 3.96
C LEU A 3 -16.09 3.93 2.84
N ASP A 4 -16.65 4.08 1.66
CA ASP A 4 -16.23 3.28 0.52
C ASP A 4 -14.91 3.80 -0.07
N GLU A 5 -14.30 2.98 -0.93
CA GLU A 5 -13.04 3.34 -1.58
C GLU A 5 -13.15 4.58 -2.46
N THR A 6 -14.32 4.81 -3.05
CA THR A 6 -14.56 5.96 -3.92
C THR A 6 -14.48 7.25 -3.12
N PHE A 7 -15.08 7.29 -1.93
CA PHE A 7 -15.04 8.46 -1.07
C PHE A 7 -13.63 8.73 -0.56
N ILE A 8 -12.90 7.69 -0.16
CA ILE A 8 -11.52 7.82 0.28
C ILE A 8 -10.64 8.32 -0.86
N ALA A 9 -10.80 7.77 -2.08
CA ALA A 9 -10.08 8.21 -3.26
C ALA A 9 -10.37 9.68 -3.58
N PHE A 10 -11.62 10.14 -3.42
CA PHE A 10 -11.98 11.53 -3.61
C PHE A 10 -11.25 12.44 -2.63
N ILE A 11 -11.21 12.08 -1.36
CA ILE A 11 -10.49 12.83 -0.33
C ILE A 11 -9.00 12.92 -0.69
N LEU A 12 -8.39 11.82 -1.10
CA LEU A 12 -6.98 11.78 -1.50
C LEU A 12 -6.70 12.68 -2.70
N THR A 13 -7.60 12.70 -3.69
CA THR A 13 -7.47 13.53 -4.88
C THR A 13 -7.56 15.02 -4.54
N VAL A 14 -8.53 15.41 -3.72
CA VAL A 14 -8.73 16.80 -3.32
C VAL A 14 -7.59 17.29 -2.43
N LEU A 15 -7.04 16.42 -1.62
CA LEU A 15 -6.05 16.77 -0.59
C LEU A 15 -4.64 16.33 -0.96
N ASN A 16 -4.29 16.34 -2.22
CA ASN A 16 -2.94 16.02 -2.69
C ASN A 16 -1.91 17.03 -2.18
N LYS A 17 -1.79 17.13 -0.88
CA LYS A 17 -0.87 18.01 -0.16
C LYS A 17 -0.20 17.22 0.95
N LYS A 18 0.94 17.71 1.39
CA LYS A 18 1.80 16.99 2.32
C LYS A 18 1.40 17.08 3.79
N GLN A 19 0.28 17.63 4.11
CA GLN A 19 -0.11 17.85 5.51
C GLN A 19 -1.06 16.77 6.00
N SER A 20 -0.96 16.46 7.28
CA SER A 20 -1.97 15.67 7.97
C SER A 20 -3.28 16.43 8.00
N PHE A 21 -4.39 15.72 7.90
CA PHE A 21 -5.68 16.34 8.06
C PHE A 21 -6.65 15.39 8.76
N ILE A 22 -7.74 15.99 9.28
CA ILE A 22 -8.81 15.24 9.90
C ILE A 22 -10.10 15.60 9.15
N TYR A 23 -10.81 14.59 8.69
CA TYR A 23 -12.13 14.74 8.10
C TYR A 23 -13.17 14.15 9.03
N GLU A 24 -14.17 14.95 9.41
CA GLU A 24 -15.20 14.54 10.36
C GLU A 24 -16.59 14.67 9.75
N THR A 25 -17.42 13.66 10.02
CA THR A 25 -18.86 13.68 9.78
C THR A 25 -19.58 13.50 11.10
N LYS A 26 -20.92 13.40 11.07
CA LYS A 26 -21.69 13.12 12.30
C LYS A 26 -21.27 11.84 13.01
N ALA A 27 -20.82 10.83 12.28
CA ALA A 27 -20.52 9.50 12.82
C ALA A 27 -19.07 9.06 12.64
N TRP A 28 -18.31 9.71 11.76
CA TRP A 28 -16.99 9.22 11.35
C TRP A 28 -15.94 10.31 11.36
N ARG A 29 -14.76 9.87 11.70
CA ARG A 29 -13.56 10.68 11.64
C ARG A 29 -12.49 9.93 10.84
N ILE A 30 -11.90 10.60 9.87
CA ILE A 30 -10.77 10.07 9.10
C ILE A 30 -9.54 10.90 9.42
N VAL A 31 -8.49 10.22 9.86
CA VAL A 31 -7.19 10.84 10.10
C VAL A 31 -6.24 10.35 9.02
N MET A 32 -5.60 11.28 8.31
CA MET A 32 -4.64 10.95 7.27
C MET A 32 -3.36 11.74 7.49
N SER A 33 -2.25 11.02 7.55
CA SER A 33 -0.90 11.59 7.64
C SER A 33 -0.03 10.93 6.60
N TRP A 34 0.62 11.72 5.77
CA TRP A 34 1.57 11.19 4.80
C TRP A 34 2.92 10.93 5.45
N ILE A 35 3.41 9.73 5.28
CA ILE A 35 4.66 9.26 5.89
C ILE A 35 5.63 8.93 4.79
N GLY A 36 6.84 9.51 4.85
CA GLY A 36 7.91 9.22 3.90
C GLY A 36 8.42 7.79 4.06
N VAL A 37 8.58 7.09 2.95
CA VAL A 37 9.06 5.71 2.92
C VAL A 37 10.45 5.61 2.32
N CYS A 38 10.63 6.15 1.12
CA CYS A 38 11.90 6.12 0.40
C CYS A 38 11.90 7.15 -0.72
N ASP A 39 13.04 7.33 -1.37
CA ASP A 39 13.12 8.15 -2.58
C ASP A 39 12.56 7.37 -3.77
N ALA A 40 11.99 8.09 -4.73
CA ALA A 40 11.36 7.47 -5.89
C ALA A 40 12.34 6.59 -6.70
N GLU A 41 13.61 7.00 -6.77
CA GLU A 41 14.64 6.23 -7.50
C GLU A 41 14.95 4.88 -6.86
N GLN A 42 14.59 4.66 -5.62
CA GLN A 42 14.83 3.39 -4.93
C GLN A 42 13.86 2.29 -5.35
N VAL A 43 12.83 2.64 -6.12
CA VAL A 43 11.82 1.70 -6.61
C VAL A 43 11.91 1.62 -8.13
N GLN A 44 12.12 0.42 -8.66
CA GLN A 44 12.18 0.16 -10.10
C GLN A 44 11.17 -0.93 -10.47
N GLU A 45 10.84 -1.03 -11.78
CA GLU A 45 9.81 -1.96 -12.26
C GLU A 45 9.99 -3.40 -11.76
N ASP A 46 11.21 -3.89 -11.76
CA ASP A 46 11.51 -5.28 -11.35
C ASP A 46 12.10 -5.38 -9.94
N PHE A 47 12.25 -4.24 -9.25
CA PHE A 47 12.94 -4.19 -7.96
C PHE A 47 12.13 -3.34 -6.97
N PRO A 48 11.18 -3.97 -6.27
CA PRO A 48 10.40 -3.27 -5.26
C PRO A 48 11.27 -2.88 -4.06
N PHE A 49 10.87 -1.83 -3.40
CA PHE A 49 11.47 -1.41 -2.12
C PHE A 49 10.75 -2.11 -0.97
N SER A 50 11.51 -2.50 0.03
CA SER A 50 10.99 -3.04 1.29
C SER A 50 11.47 -2.20 2.46
N GLY A 51 10.59 -1.85 3.36
CA GLY A 51 10.95 -1.09 4.56
C GLY A 51 9.90 -1.20 5.65
N ASN A 52 10.33 -0.90 6.87
CA ASN A 52 9.43 -0.83 8.01
C ASN A 52 8.93 0.61 8.18
N VAL A 53 7.60 0.77 8.23
CA VAL A 53 6.95 2.06 8.41
C VAL A 53 5.99 1.93 9.58
N ASP A 54 6.29 2.63 10.67
CA ASP A 54 5.49 2.60 11.91
C ASP A 54 5.19 1.17 12.39
N GLY A 55 6.19 0.30 12.33
CA GLY A 55 6.08 -1.08 12.80
C GLY A 55 5.49 -2.06 11.79
N LYS A 56 5.14 -1.59 10.59
CA LYS A 56 4.60 -2.44 9.51
C LYS A 56 5.61 -2.63 8.40
N GLU A 57 5.77 -3.85 7.94
CA GLU A 57 6.59 -4.14 6.77
C GLU A 57 5.81 -3.78 5.51
N ILE A 58 6.35 -2.86 4.73
CA ILE A 58 5.71 -2.30 3.54
C ILE A 58 6.58 -2.58 2.33
N GLY A 59 5.94 -3.10 1.27
CA GLY A 59 6.56 -3.20 -0.04
C GLY A 59 6.03 -2.12 -0.97
N VAL A 60 6.91 -1.43 -1.66
CA VAL A 60 6.55 -0.42 -2.66
C VAL A 60 6.96 -0.93 -4.04
N TYR A 61 6.03 -0.93 -4.96
CA TYR A 61 6.17 -1.47 -6.32
C TYR A 61 5.94 -0.37 -7.34
N LEU A 62 6.68 -0.45 -8.44
CA LEU A 62 6.46 0.39 -9.62
C LEU A 62 5.95 -0.51 -10.74
N ILE A 63 4.72 -0.29 -11.19
CA ILE A 63 4.07 -1.08 -12.24
C ILE A 63 3.46 -0.11 -13.25
N ASP A 64 3.87 -0.23 -14.49
CA ASP A 64 3.37 0.62 -15.59
C ASP A 64 3.46 2.12 -15.28
N GLY A 65 4.55 2.54 -14.64
CA GLY A 65 4.77 3.94 -14.32
C GLY A 65 4.05 4.46 -13.08
N GLU A 66 3.34 3.61 -12.35
CA GLU A 66 2.62 3.98 -11.14
C GLU A 66 3.13 3.21 -9.92
N TYR A 67 3.12 3.87 -8.77
CA TYR A 67 3.57 3.28 -7.51
C TYR A 67 2.41 2.67 -6.74
N TYR A 68 2.67 1.51 -6.13
CA TYR A 68 1.72 0.79 -5.29
C TYR A 68 2.40 0.39 -3.99
N ALA A 69 1.69 0.51 -2.87
CA ALA A 69 2.20 0.10 -1.57
C ALA A 69 1.30 -0.98 -0.98
N LEU A 70 1.92 -2.08 -0.58
CA LEU A 70 1.24 -3.25 -0.02
C LEU A 70 1.93 -3.66 1.28
N GLU A 71 1.19 -4.39 2.13
CA GLU A 71 1.86 -5.13 3.20
C GLU A 71 2.86 -6.09 2.59
N ASP A 72 4.02 -6.21 3.20
CA ASP A 72 5.12 -6.99 2.63
C ASP A 72 5.22 -8.40 3.21
N VAL A 73 4.57 -8.67 4.32
CA VAL A 73 4.55 -10.01 4.91
C VAL A 73 3.46 -10.85 4.26
N CYS A 74 3.85 -12.00 3.72
CA CYS A 74 2.88 -12.93 3.14
C CYS A 74 1.91 -13.43 4.22
N PRO A 75 0.58 -13.40 3.98
CA PRO A 75 -0.40 -13.74 5.02
C PRO A 75 -0.33 -15.15 5.57
N HIS A 76 0.22 -16.11 4.80
CA HIS A 76 0.25 -17.51 5.23
C HIS A 76 1.61 -17.96 5.78
N ALA A 77 2.64 -17.17 5.56
CA ALA A 77 4.01 -17.54 5.97
C ALA A 77 4.82 -16.28 6.26
N TYR A 78 5.77 -16.37 7.16
CA TYR A 78 6.64 -15.23 7.45
C TYR A 78 7.71 -15.08 6.36
N ALA A 79 7.33 -14.46 5.26
CA ALA A 79 8.19 -14.16 4.13
C ALA A 79 7.87 -12.77 3.60
N LEU A 80 8.90 -12.06 3.17
CA LEU A 80 8.72 -10.75 2.54
C LEU A 80 8.42 -10.94 1.06
N LEU A 81 7.25 -10.46 0.62
CA LEU A 81 6.81 -10.57 -0.75
C LEU A 81 7.72 -9.83 -1.73
N SER A 82 8.28 -8.69 -1.29
CA SER A 82 9.24 -7.91 -2.09
C SER A 82 10.52 -8.69 -2.43
N GLN A 83 10.82 -9.77 -1.72
CA GLN A 83 11.94 -10.65 -2.03
C GLN A 83 11.57 -11.78 -3.01
N GLY A 84 10.31 -11.88 -3.39
CA GLY A 84 9.83 -12.84 -4.36
C GLY A 84 9.96 -12.33 -5.80
N PHE A 85 9.17 -12.92 -6.69
CA PHE A 85 9.19 -12.58 -8.10
C PHE A 85 8.10 -11.57 -8.43
N VAL A 86 8.49 -10.51 -9.13
CA VAL A 86 7.55 -9.52 -9.64
C VAL A 86 7.52 -9.62 -11.16
N GLU A 87 6.37 -9.93 -11.73
CA GLU A 87 6.20 -10.07 -13.17
C GLU A 87 4.74 -9.79 -13.55
N ASP A 88 4.54 -9.05 -14.62
CA ASP A 88 3.22 -8.74 -15.18
C ASP A 88 2.24 -8.17 -14.13
N GLY A 89 2.71 -7.27 -13.27
CA GLY A 89 1.87 -6.65 -12.24
C GLY A 89 1.49 -7.58 -11.09
N LYS A 90 2.19 -8.69 -10.95
CA LYS A 90 1.96 -9.69 -9.90
C LYS A 90 3.21 -9.90 -9.07
N VAL A 91 3.03 -10.25 -7.81
CA VAL A 91 4.13 -10.65 -6.94
C VAL A 91 3.88 -12.06 -6.41
N GLU A 92 4.91 -12.90 -6.47
CA GLU A 92 4.87 -14.27 -6.00
C GLU A 92 5.69 -14.40 -4.72
N CYS A 93 5.09 -15.01 -3.69
CA CYS A 93 5.76 -15.28 -2.42
C CYS A 93 6.96 -16.22 -2.64
N PRO A 94 8.15 -15.90 -2.09
CA PRO A 94 9.34 -16.72 -2.33
C PRO A 94 9.29 -18.10 -1.69
N LEU A 95 8.40 -18.35 -0.73
CA LEU A 95 8.34 -19.63 -0.02
C LEU A 95 7.32 -20.62 -0.56
N HIS A 96 6.09 -20.21 -0.83
CA HIS A 96 4.99 -21.13 -1.12
C HIS A 96 4.21 -20.79 -2.40
N GLU A 97 4.78 -20.00 -3.28
CA GLU A 97 4.21 -19.69 -4.59
C GLU A 97 2.82 -19.03 -4.54
N ALA A 98 2.43 -18.41 -3.44
CA ALA A 98 1.23 -17.58 -3.41
C ALA A 98 1.44 -16.35 -4.31
N VAL A 99 0.46 -16.05 -5.16
CA VAL A 99 0.55 -14.96 -6.13
C VAL A 99 -0.51 -13.92 -5.83
N PHE A 100 -0.09 -12.67 -5.81
CA PHE A 100 -0.96 -11.54 -5.53
C PHE A 100 -0.89 -10.51 -6.65
N ASP A 101 -2.03 -9.90 -6.96
CA ASP A 101 -2.08 -8.75 -7.84
C ASP A 101 -1.55 -7.52 -7.10
N VAL A 102 -0.53 -6.87 -7.65
CA VAL A 102 0.10 -5.71 -6.99
C VAL A 102 -0.85 -4.52 -6.94
N LYS A 103 -1.64 -4.29 -7.99
CA LYS A 103 -2.52 -3.12 -8.05
C LYS A 103 -3.70 -3.21 -7.08
N THR A 104 -4.18 -4.42 -6.80
CA THR A 104 -5.37 -4.63 -5.96
C THR A 104 -5.08 -5.29 -4.63
N GLY A 105 -3.94 -5.98 -4.50
CA GLY A 105 -3.64 -6.80 -3.33
C GLY A 105 -4.38 -8.14 -3.31
N GLN A 106 -5.14 -8.46 -4.37
CA GLN A 106 -5.94 -9.69 -4.41
C GLN A 106 -5.05 -10.93 -4.51
N CYS A 107 -5.35 -11.94 -3.70
CA CYS A 107 -4.73 -13.25 -3.82
C CYS A 107 -5.28 -13.96 -5.06
N LEU A 108 -4.41 -14.21 -6.04
CA LEU A 108 -4.79 -14.81 -7.31
C LEU A 108 -4.58 -16.32 -7.33
N HIS A 109 -3.60 -16.82 -6.59
CA HIS A 109 -3.22 -18.21 -6.64
C HIS A 109 -2.45 -18.62 -5.40
N GLY A 110 -2.52 -19.90 -5.05
CA GLY A 110 -1.76 -20.49 -3.96
C GLY A 110 -2.36 -20.27 -2.58
N PRO A 111 -1.60 -20.63 -1.53
CA PRO A 111 -2.12 -20.66 -0.17
C PRO A 111 -2.08 -19.31 0.55
N GLY A 112 -2.36 -18.21 -0.13
CA GLY A 112 -2.26 -16.87 0.46
C GLY A 112 -3.19 -16.63 1.66
N GLY A 113 -4.34 -17.29 1.69
CA GLY A 113 -5.31 -17.20 2.79
C GLY A 113 -6.21 -15.98 2.76
N ARG A 114 -5.71 -14.81 2.47
CA ARG A 114 -6.48 -13.56 2.34
C ARG A 114 -5.81 -12.62 1.35
N ASN A 115 -6.49 -11.54 1.02
CA ASN A 115 -5.90 -10.47 0.21
C ASN A 115 -4.91 -9.64 1.06
N LEU A 116 -3.99 -8.98 0.39
CA LEU A 116 -3.04 -8.08 1.03
C LEU A 116 -3.70 -6.74 1.37
N ASN A 117 -3.28 -6.13 2.46
CA ASN A 117 -3.61 -4.75 2.75
C ASN A 117 -2.88 -3.83 1.76
N ARG A 118 -3.60 -2.83 1.26
CA ARG A 118 -3.06 -1.78 0.40
C ARG A 118 -3.01 -0.47 1.16
N TYR A 119 -2.06 0.36 0.78
CA TYR A 119 -1.92 1.68 1.38
C TYR A 119 -1.92 2.74 0.28
N PRO A 120 -2.64 3.85 0.47
CA PRO A 120 -2.55 4.97 -0.46
C PRO A 120 -1.11 5.46 -0.57
N VAL A 121 -0.67 5.74 -1.78
CA VAL A 121 0.70 6.14 -2.08
C VAL A 121 0.69 7.40 -2.93
N ARG A 122 1.68 8.26 -2.72
CA ARG A 122 1.92 9.42 -3.57
C ARG A 122 3.41 9.68 -3.69
N VAL A 123 3.78 10.46 -4.70
CA VAL A 123 5.14 11.01 -4.83
C VAL A 123 5.06 12.49 -4.52
N PHE A 124 5.87 12.94 -3.60
CA PHE A 124 5.97 14.35 -3.25
C PHE A 124 7.45 14.74 -3.12
N GLU A 125 7.88 15.72 -3.90
CA GLU A 125 9.28 16.17 -3.93
C GLU A 125 10.27 14.99 -4.06
N ASN A 126 9.97 14.09 -5.01
CA ASN A 126 10.74 12.89 -5.30
C ASN A 126 10.76 11.84 -4.18
N GLN A 127 9.92 11.98 -3.17
CA GLN A 127 9.78 11.02 -2.08
C GLN A 127 8.49 10.22 -2.23
N ILE A 128 8.59 8.91 -2.10
CA ILE A 128 7.42 8.04 -1.98
C ILE A 128 6.86 8.20 -0.57
N GLN A 129 5.58 8.52 -0.49
CA GLN A 129 4.87 8.66 0.77
C GLN A 129 3.62 7.79 0.77
N ILE A 130 3.32 7.21 1.91
CA ILE A 130 2.11 6.43 2.12
C ILE A 130 1.30 7.00 3.28
N THR A 131 0.07 6.58 3.39
CA THR A 131 -0.75 6.88 4.57
C THR A 131 -1.49 5.64 5.02
N PHE A 132 -1.70 5.57 6.32
CA PHE A 132 -2.63 4.61 6.92
C PHE A 132 -3.94 5.35 7.17
N VAL A 133 -5.01 4.88 6.53
CA VAL A 133 -6.33 5.50 6.72
C VAL A 133 -6.95 4.91 7.99
N GLU A 134 -7.20 5.78 8.96
CA GLU A 134 -7.85 5.39 10.20
C GLU A 134 -9.26 5.95 10.23
N GLU A 135 -10.24 5.10 10.50
CA GLU A 135 -11.64 5.46 10.63
C GLU A 135 -12.08 5.24 12.08
N THR A 136 -12.63 6.27 12.69
CA THR A 136 -13.16 6.17 14.04
C THR A 136 -14.56 6.76 14.11
N VAL A 137 -15.41 6.18 14.94
CA VAL A 137 -16.75 6.73 15.20
C VAL A 137 -16.59 7.99 16.04
N ALA A 138 -17.16 9.07 15.56
CA ALA A 138 -17.08 10.37 16.22
C ALA A 138 -17.96 10.44 17.49
#